data_f23d4b0054125a7b37cc2a7fa0725ff8
#
_entry.id   f23d4b0054125a7b37cc2a7fa0725ff8
#
_cell.length_a   1.000
_cell.length_b   1.000
_cell.length_c   1.000
_cell.angle_alpha   90.00
_cell.angle_beta   90.00
_cell.angle_gamma   90.00
#
_symmetry.space_group_name_H-M   'P 1'
#
loop_
_entity.id
_entity.type
_entity.pdbx_description
1 polymer ?
#
loop_
_entity_poly.entity_id
_entity_poly.type
_entity_poly.pdbx_seq_one_letter_code
_entity_poly.pdbx_strand_id
1 'polypeptide(L)'
;QRQMCIRDRIVSGHRRHRASELAGKETMPAIVRDLDDDAAIILMVDANLQRESILPSERAFAYKMKLDAIKHQGQRTDLTSSQVGMKLQAMDIVGQEAGESRNQVHRYIRLTELIPELLDMVDTGQIKFNPAVELSYLASEEQKDFLSAMDYAQAAPSLSQAQRIKKLAQEGECTLDAMCEIMNEIKKGELDRVTFKTDSLRKYFPKSYTNKQMEDKIIQLLEQWQKKREKSMER
;
A
#
# COMPACT_ATOMS: atom_id res chain seq x y z
N GLN A 1 31.99 -0.67 32.81
CA GLN A 1 31.34 0.43 32.08
C GLN A 1 32.17 0.71 30.83
N ARG A 2 31.67 0.40 29.65
CA ARG A 2 32.33 0.74 28.38
C ARG A 2 31.89 2.14 27.99
N GLN A 3 32.80 3.10 27.92
CA GLN A 3 32.50 4.40 27.34
C GLN A 3 32.24 4.23 25.85
N MET A 4 31.19 4.91 25.34
CA MET A 4 30.81 4.89 23.92
C MET A 4 31.96 5.50 23.11
N CYS A 5 32.63 4.70 22.28
CA CYS A 5 33.71 5.19 21.42
C CYS A 5 33.08 5.97 20.23
N ILE A 6 33.86 6.87 19.64
CA ILE A 6 33.47 7.71 18.48
C ILE A 6 32.93 6.86 17.28
N ARG A 7 33.23 5.56 17.27
CA ARG A 7 32.78 4.60 16.22
C ARG A 7 31.57 3.77 16.60
N ASP A 8 31.08 3.88 17.87
CA ASP A 8 29.91 3.12 18.30
C ASP A 8 28.64 3.77 17.71
N ARG A 9 27.74 2.95 17.19
CA ARG A 9 26.50 3.38 16.54
C ARG A 9 25.29 2.78 17.27
N ILE A 10 24.29 3.58 17.56
CA ILE A 10 23.03 3.10 18.12
C ILE A 10 22.23 2.46 16.98
N VAL A 11 21.98 1.16 17.07
CA VAL A 11 21.21 0.39 16.08
C VAL A 11 19.71 0.38 16.42
N SER A 12 19.37 0.34 17.71
CA SER A 12 17.99 0.37 18.18
C SER A 12 17.87 1.07 19.53
N GLY A 13 16.70 1.63 19.84
CA GLY A 13 16.43 2.28 21.12
C GLY A 13 16.68 3.80 21.15
N HIS A 14 16.77 4.49 20.01
CA HIS A 14 16.95 5.94 19.90
C HIS A 14 15.96 6.74 20.76
N ARG A 15 14.68 6.34 20.79
CA ARG A 15 13.63 7.00 21.60
C ARG A 15 13.91 6.85 23.10
N ARG A 16 14.36 5.66 23.55
CA ARG A 16 14.72 5.41 24.96
C ARG A 16 15.97 6.21 25.34
N HIS A 17 16.96 6.27 24.45
CA HIS A 17 18.15 7.09 24.64
C HIS A 17 17.78 8.55 24.82
N ARG A 18 16.98 9.11 23.90
CA ARG A 18 16.52 10.51 23.99
C ARG A 18 15.69 10.78 25.24
N ALA A 19 14.81 9.86 25.63
CA ALA A 19 14.04 10.00 26.87
C ALA A 19 14.94 10.01 28.13
N SER A 20 16.00 9.20 28.14
CA SER A 20 16.97 9.18 29.24
C SER A 20 17.75 10.48 29.34
N GLU A 21 18.17 11.06 28.21
CA GLU A 21 18.81 12.39 28.17
C GLU A 21 17.86 13.48 28.71
N LEU A 22 16.59 13.50 28.25
CA LEU A 22 15.60 14.47 28.72
C LEU A 22 15.27 14.31 30.21
N ALA A 23 15.38 13.09 30.74
CA ALA A 23 15.21 12.80 32.17
C ALA A 23 16.46 13.09 33.01
N GLY A 24 17.51 13.63 32.40
CA GLY A 24 18.78 13.98 33.11
C GLY A 24 19.55 12.78 33.63
N LYS A 25 19.38 11.58 33.04
CA LYS A 25 20.12 10.38 33.45
C LYS A 25 21.51 10.40 32.83
N GLU A 26 22.53 10.25 33.67
CA GLU A 26 23.93 10.20 33.21
C GLU A 26 24.26 8.90 32.46
N THR A 27 23.57 7.81 32.76
CA THR A 27 23.82 6.50 32.16
C THR A 27 22.52 5.76 31.88
N MET A 28 22.56 4.87 30.88
CA MET A 28 21.45 3.93 30.60
C MET A 28 21.98 2.53 30.28
N PRO A 29 21.24 1.46 30.60
CA PRO A 29 21.63 0.11 30.21
C PRO A 29 21.63 -0.03 28.69
N ALA A 30 22.71 -0.56 28.12
CA ALA A 30 22.85 -0.84 26.70
C ALA A 30 23.47 -2.22 26.48
N ILE A 31 23.04 -2.90 25.41
CA ILE A 31 23.66 -4.14 24.94
C ILE A 31 24.61 -3.77 23.82
N VAL A 32 25.90 -3.99 24.03
CA VAL A 32 26.91 -3.78 22.98
C VAL A 32 27.14 -5.07 22.23
N ARG A 33 27.08 -5.01 20.90
CA ARG A 33 27.36 -6.13 20.01
C ARG A 33 28.44 -5.73 19.00
N ASP A 34 29.24 -6.66 18.59
CA ASP A 34 30.19 -6.51 17.48
C ASP A 34 29.48 -7.00 16.22
N LEU A 35 29.06 -6.08 15.37
CA LEU A 35 28.27 -6.33 14.16
C LEU A 35 28.96 -5.61 12.99
N ASP A 36 28.97 -6.25 11.83
CA ASP A 36 29.25 -5.56 10.57
C ASP A 36 28.08 -4.65 10.18
N ASP A 37 28.27 -3.81 9.17
CA ASP A 37 27.25 -2.84 8.73
C ASP A 37 25.97 -3.54 8.26
N ASP A 38 26.06 -4.66 7.53
CA ASP A 38 24.92 -5.40 7.00
C ASP A 38 24.10 -6.03 8.15
N ALA A 39 24.77 -6.67 9.13
CA ALA A 39 24.11 -7.22 10.32
C ALA A 39 23.47 -6.13 11.19
N ALA A 40 24.09 -4.96 11.28
CA ALA A 40 23.53 -3.81 11.99
C ALA A 40 22.26 -3.28 11.30
N ILE A 41 22.24 -3.21 9.95
CA ILE A 41 21.07 -2.83 9.16
C ILE A 41 19.93 -3.83 9.37
N ILE A 42 20.18 -5.13 9.27
CA ILE A 42 19.19 -6.17 9.48
C ILE A 42 18.57 -6.04 10.87
N LEU A 43 19.39 -5.92 11.92
CA LEU A 43 18.90 -5.78 13.29
C LEU A 43 18.07 -4.50 13.49
N MET A 44 18.47 -3.38 12.86
CA MET A 44 17.73 -2.13 12.90
C MET A 44 16.36 -2.26 12.22
N VAL A 45 16.31 -2.88 11.06
CA VAL A 45 15.07 -3.11 10.30
C VAL A 45 14.12 -4.01 11.08
N ASP A 46 14.60 -5.12 11.63
CA ASP A 46 13.78 -6.05 12.42
C ASP A 46 13.18 -5.37 13.66
N ALA A 47 13.97 -4.56 14.36
CA ALA A 47 13.48 -3.80 15.50
C ALA A 47 12.40 -2.76 15.13
N ASN A 48 12.41 -2.26 13.90
CA ASN A 48 11.40 -1.34 13.37
C ASN A 48 10.15 -2.07 12.87
N LEU A 49 10.32 -3.22 12.21
CA LEU A 49 9.19 -4.03 11.70
C LEU A 49 8.32 -4.64 12.81
N GLN A 50 8.82 -4.70 14.05
CA GLN A 50 8.05 -5.17 15.23
C GLN A 50 7.10 -4.12 15.81
N ARG A 51 7.00 -2.91 15.24
CA ARG A 51 6.08 -1.88 15.71
C ARG A 51 4.64 -2.23 15.31
N GLU A 52 3.68 -1.90 16.16
CA GLU A 52 2.25 -2.17 15.93
C GLU A 52 1.66 -1.44 14.70
N SER A 53 2.17 -0.24 14.41
CA SER A 53 1.75 0.55 13.25
C SER A 53 2.97 1.00 12.45
N ILE A 54 3.06 0.53 11.21
CA ILE A 54 4.12 0.87 10.24
C ILE A 54 3.45 1.34 8.98
N LEU A 55 3.85 2.50 8.47
CA LEU A 55 3.36 3.02 7.20
C LEU A 55 3.78 2.10 6.03
N PRO A 56 2.98 2.04 4.95
CA PRO A 56 3.35 1.28 3.76
C PRO A 56 4.71 1.66 3.18
N SER A 57 5.06 2.94 3.16
CA SER A 57 6.36 3.44 2.73
C SER A 57 7.50 2.96 3.63
N GLU A 58 7.33 3.09 4.95
CA GLU A 58 8.33 2.63 5.93
C GLU A 58 8.62 1.13 5.76
N ARG A 59 7.56 0.32 5.59
CA ARG A 59 7.68 -1.12 5.36
C ARG A 59 8.39 -1.42 4.04
N ALA A 60 8.09 -0.65 2.98
CA ALA A 60 8.71 -0.79 1.67
C ALA A 60 10.23 -0.55 1.73
N PHE A 61 10.65 0.56 2.33
CA PHE A 61 12.07 0.88 2.51
C PHE A 61 12.77 -0.10 3.46
N ALA A 62 12.10 -0.53 4.53
CA ALA A 62 12.63 -1.52 5.47
C ALA A 62 12.94 -2.85 4.75
N TYR A 63 12.01 -3.37 3.93
CA TYR A 63 12.24 -4.58 3.15
C TYR A 63 13.34 -4.40 2.10
N LYS A 64 13.41 -3.25 1.43
CA LYS A 64 14.48 -2.94 0.47
C LYS A 64 15.85 -2.96 1.14
N MET A 65 16.00 -2.25 2.26
CA MET A 65 17.26 -2.19 3.01
C MET A 65 17.69 -3.59 3.50
N LYS A 66 16.75 -4.36 4.05
CA LYS A 66 17.05 -5.73 4.53
C LYS A 66 17.45 -6.66 3.39
N LEU A 67 16.73 -6.59 2.27
CA LEU A 67 17.04 -7.37 1.07
C LEU A 67 18.45 -7.04 0.53
N ASP A 68 18.82 -5.77 0.51
CA ASP A 68 20.13 -5.35 0.01
C ASP A 68 21.26 -5.77 0.97
N ALA A 69 21.06 -5.67 2.30
CA ALA A 69 22.01 -6.16 3.29
C ALA A 69 22.24 -7.68 3.19
N ILE A 70 21.16 -8.47 3.05
CA ILE A 70 21.27 -9.94 2.88
C ILE A 70 22.03 -10.29 1.60
N LYS A 71 21.79 -9.59 0.50
CA LYS A 71 22.52 -9.80 -0.76
C LYS A 71 24.00 -9.50 -0.61
N HIS A 72 24.38 -8.42 0.07
CA HIS A 72 25.77 -8.06 0.31
C HIS A 72 26.49 -9.14 1.12
N GLN A 73 25.85 -9.67 2.17
CA GLN A 73 26.38 -10.79 2.95
C GLN A 73 26.55 -12.05 2.09
N GLY A 74 25.56 -12.39 1.25
CA GLY A 74 25.63 -13.54 0.34
C GLY A 74 26.74 -13.43 -0.70
N GLN A 75 27.00 -12.26 -1.24
CA GLN A 75 28.09 -12.02 -2.19
C GLN A 75 29.48 -12.20 -1.57
N ARG A 76 29.64 -11.97 -0.27
CA ARG A 76 30.91 -12.19 0.44
C ARG A 76 31.22 -13.67 0.66
N THR A 77 30.19 -14.51 0.70
CA THR A 77 30.31 -15.94 1.02
C THR A 77 30.29 -16.84 -0.20
N ASP A 78 29.73 -16.42 -1.34
CA ASP A 78 29.47 -17.32 -2.49
C ASP A 78 29.79 -16.64 -3.83
N LEU A 79 30.97 -16.93 -4.36
CA LEU A 79 31.46 -16.43 -5.68
C LEU A 79 30.86 -17.17 -6.89
N THR A 80 30.00 -18.18 -6.67
CA THR A 80 29.55 -19.11 -7.72
C THR A 80 28.06 -19.09 -8.04
N SER A 81 27.23 -18.43 -7.19
CA SER A 81 25.78 -18.40 -7.38
C SER A 81 25.31 -17.30 -8.34
N SER A 82 24.32 -17.59 -9.19
CA SER A 82 23.74 -16.59 -10.08
C SER A 82 23.01 -15.49 -9.28
N GLN A 83 23.20 -14.23 -9.65
CA GLN A 83 22.57 -13.07 -8.98
C GLN A 83 21.04 -13.18 -8.85
N VAL A 84 20.37 -13.82 -9.81
CA VAL A 84 18.92 -14.03 -9.80
C VAL A 84 18.51 -15.02 -8.70
N GLY A 85 19.25 -16.12 -8.55
CA GLY A 85 18.99 -17.13 -7.51
C GLY A 85 19.17 -16.54 -6.10
N MET A 86 20.22 -15.77 -5.85
CA MET A 86 20.46 -15.09 -4.57
C MET A 86 19.35 -14.08 -4.23
N LYS A 87 18.88 -13.32 -5.22
CA LYS A 87 17.79 -12.36 -5.02
C LYS A 87 16.47 -13.05 -4.62
N LEU A 88 16.16 -14.19 -5.23
CA LEU A 88 14.96 -14.95 -4.91
C LEU A 88 15.03 -15.53 -3.49
N GLN A 89 16.17 -16.14 -3.11
CA GLN A 89 16.41 -16.67 -1.76
C GLN A 89 16.35 -15.57 -0.70
N ALA A 90 16.97 -14.42 -0.94
CA ALA A 90 16.94 -13.28 -0.02
C ALA A 90 15.51 -12.76 0.21
N MET A 91 14.67 -12.72 -0.84
CA MET A 91 13.25 -12.34 -0.69
C MET A 91 12.44 -13.37 0.10
N ASP A 92 12.75 -14.66 -0.05
CA ASP A 92 12.08 -15.71 0.73
C ASP A 92 12.46 -15.61 2.22
N ILE A 93 13.73 -15.32 2.54
CA ILE A 93 14.20 -15.08 3.92
C ILE A 93 13.44 -13.89 4.53
N VAL A 94 13.43 -12.74 3.85
CA VAL A 94 12.72 -11.55 4.31
C VAL A 94 11.23 -11.83 4.54
N GLY A 95 10.60 -12.59 3.63
CA GLY A 95 9.19 -12.97 3.74
C GLY A 95 8.92 -13.88 4.94
N GLN A 96 9.72 -14.91 5.14
CA GLN A 96 9.57 -15.84 6.28
C GLN A 96 9.70 -15.12 7.63
N GLU A 97 10.70 -14.25 7.78
CA GLU A 97 10.93 -13.51 9.02
C GLU A 97 9.84 -12.46 9.29
N ALA A 98 9.24 -11.90 8.24
CA ALA A 98 8.13 -10.95 8.34
C ALA A 98 6.74 -11.61 8.43
N GLY A 99 6.66 -12.93 8.25
CA GLY A 99 5.37 -13.65 8.17
C GLY A 99 4.58 -13.35 6.89
N GLU A 100 5.26 -12.91 5.82
CA GLU A 100 4.65 -12.54 4.55
C GLU A 100 5.15 -13.41 3.38
N SER A 101 4.38 -13.46 2.30
CA SER A 101 4.83 -14.15 1.09
C SER A 101 5.90 -13.34 0.35
N ARG A 102 6.79 -14.03 -0.38
CA ARG A 102 7.76 -13.40 -1.29
C ARG A 102 7.12 -12.37 -2.22
N ASN A 103 5.96 -12.70 -2.78
CA ASN A 103 5.24 -11.80 -3.68
C ASN A 103 4.79 -10.52 -2.95
N GLN A 104 4.38 -10.62 -1.70
CA GLN A 104 3.99 -9.46 -0.91
C GLN A 104 5.19 -8.57 -0.59
N VAL A 105 6.34 -9.16 -0.21
CA VAL A 105 7.61 -8.44 -0.03
C VAL A 105 8.00 -7.69 -1.31
N HIS A 106 7.94 -8.38 -2.47
CA HIS A 106 8.24 -7.75 -3.76
C HIS A 106 7.31 -6.56 -4.05
N ARG A 107 6.01 -6.69 -3.75
CA ARG A 107 5.04 -5.60 -3.96
C ARG A 107 5.29 -4.41 -3.05
N TYR A 108 5.68 -4.62 -1.79
CA TYR A 108 6.11 -3.53 -0.91
C TYR A 108 7.35 -2.84 -1.46
N ILE A 109 8.38 -3.60 -1.84
CA ILE A 109 9.62 -3.02 -2.41
C ILE A 109 9.32 -2.20 -3.67
N ARG A 110 8.34 -2.61 -4.49
CA ARG A 110 7.93 -1.83 -5.67
C ARG A 110 7.44 -0.41 -5.32
N LEU A 111 6.84 -0.20 -4.14
CA LEU A 111 6.42 1.14 -3.73
C LEU A 111 7.58 2.14 -3.61
N THR A 112 8.82 1.67 -3.40
CA THR A 112 9.99 2.56 -3.34
C THR A 112 10.35 3.21 -4.69
N GLU A 113 9.71 2.78 -5.78
CA GLU A 113 9.87 3.36 -7.12
C GLU A 113 8.85 4.49 -7.41
N LEU A 114 7.91 4.73 -6.47
CA LEU A 114 6.99 5.86 -6.56
C LEU A 114 7.70 7.16 -6.24
N ILE A 115 7.26 8.24 -6.90
CA ILE A 115 7.65 9.59 -6.49
C ILE A 115 7.12 9.91 -5.08
N PRO A 116 7.79 10.80 -4.33
CA PRO A 116 7.43 11.09 -2.93
C PRO A 116 5.96 11.47 -2.74
N GLU A 117 5.38 12.23 -3.65
CA GLU A 117 4.00 12.70 -3.58
C GLU A 117 2.99 11.55 -3.65
N LEU A 118 3.19 10.60 -4.57
CA LEU A 118 2.35 9.41 -4.67
C LEU A 118 2.53 8.48 -3.48
N LEU A 119 3.75 8.36 -2.97
CA LEU A 119 4.05 7.53 -1.80
C LEU A 119 3.37 8.09 -0.54
N ASP A 120 3.37 9.41 -0.36
CA ASP A 120 2.64 10.09 0.73
C ASP A 120 1.12 9.86 0.63
N MET A 121 0.56 9.87 -0.59
CA MET A 121 -0.84 9.54 -0.82
C MET A 121 -1.18 8.08 -0.46
N VAL A 122 -0.23 7.16 -0.58
CA VAL A 122 -0.40 5.77 -0.12
C VAL A 122 -0.40 5.70 1.40
N ASP A 123 0.50 6.42 2.06
CA ASP A 123 0.62 6.46 3.52
C ASP A 123 -0.59 7.12 4.18
N THR A 124 -1.15 8.15 3.56
CA THR A 124 -2.39 8.81 4.00
C THR A 124 -3.66 8.03 3.63
N GLY A 125 -3.54 6.94 2.85
CA GLY A 125 -4.67 6.09 2.44
C GLY A 125 -5.52 6.67 1.30
N GLN A 126 -5.10 7.76 0.68
CA GLN A 126 -5.77 8.33 -0.50
C GLN A 126 -5.66 7.37 -1.70
N ILE A 127 -4.51 6.76 -1.90
CA ILE A 127 -4.31 5.71 -2.89
C ILE A 127 -4.18 4.37 -2.16
N LYS A 128 -4.95 3.36 -2.60
CA LYS A 128 -4.87 2.02 -2.04
C LYS A 128 -3.58 1.31 -2.46
N PHE A 129 -3.09 0.40 -1.63
CA PHE A 129 -1.86 -0.36 -1.86
C PHE A 129 -1.78 -1.01 -3.25
N ASN A 130 -2.85 -1.71 -3.69
CA ASN A 130 -2.83 -2.44 -4.95
C ASN A 130 -2.70 -1.54 -6.19
N PRO A 131 -3.51 -0.47 -6.36
CA PRO A 131 -3.29 0.52 -7.40
C PRO A 131 -1.88 1.15 -7.35
N ALA A 132 -1.37 1.49 -6.17
CA ALA A 132 -0.06 2.08 -6.02
C ALA A 132 1.07 1.18 -6.53
N VAL A 133 0.98 -0.14 -6.30
CA VAL A 133 1.94 -1.11 -6.86
C VAL A 133 1.91 -1.11 -8.39
N GLU A 134 0.74 -0.99 -9.02
CA GLU A 134 0.65 -0.91 -10.48
C GLU A 134 1.23 0.41 -11.02
N LEU A 135 0.98 1.53 -10.33
CA LEU A 135 1.52 2.85 -10.68
C LEU A 135 3.05 2.93 -10.53
N SER A 136 3.65 2.11 -9.65
CA SER A 136 5.11 2.06 -9.47
C SER A 136 5.87 1.53 -10.71
N TYR A 137 5.17 1.05 -11.74
CA TYR A 137 5.77 0.65 -13.01
C TYR A 137 5.86 1.79 -14.02
N LEU A 138 5.27 2.95 -13.75
CA LEU A 138 5.37 4.15 -14.58
C LEU A 138 6.73 4.80 -14.39
N ALA A 139 7.23 5.46 -15.44
CA ALA A 139 8.40 6.34 -15.33
C ALA A 139 8.09 7.56 -14.46
N SER A 140 9.13 8.21 -13.89
CA SER A 140 8.93 9.33 -12.96
C SER A 140 8.14 10.50 -13.57
N GLU A 141 8.31 10.77 -14.87
CA GLU A 141 7.55 11.83 -15.56
C GLU A 141 6.08 11.42 -15.74
N GLU A 142 5.81 10.15 -16.14
CA GLU A 142 4.45 9.62 -16.23
C GLU A 142 3.73 9.62 -14.88
N GLN A 143 4.45 9.42 -13.76
CA GLN A 143 3.90 9.52 -12.42
C GLN A 143 3.47 10.96 -12.08
N LYS A 144 4.20 11.97 -12.53
CA LYS A 144 3.82 13.39 -12.39
C LYS A 144 2.59 13.75 -13.23
N ASP A 145 2.55 13.24 -14.47
CA ASP A 145 1.38 13.40 -15.34
C ASP A 145 0.16 12.71 -14.72
N PHE A 146 0.35 11.55 -14.09
CA PHE A 146 -0.70 10.87 -13.38
C PHE A 146 -1.25 11.65 -12.17
N LEU A 147 -0.40 12.38 -11.42
CA LEU A 147 -0.86 13.30 -10.38
C LEU A 147 -1.79 14.38 -10.96
N SER A 148 -1.42 14.96 -12.10
CA SER A 148 -2.24 15.96 -12.78
C SER A 148 -3.57 15.36 -13.24
N ALA A 149 -3.58 14.12 -13.74
CA ALA A 149 -4.81 13.42 -14.12
C ALA A 149 -5.71 13.10 -12.91
N MET A 150 -5.13 12.76 -11.76
CA MET A 150 -5.87 12.58 -10.50
C MET A 150 -6.52 13.88 -10.03
N ASP A 151 -5.77 14.98 -10.08
CA ASP A 151 -6.29 16.29 -9.72
C ASP A 151 -7.42 16.74 -10.65
N TYR A 152 -7.30 16.47 -11.94
CA TYR A 152 -8.37 16.75 -12.89
C TYR A 152 -9.63 15.93 -12.64
N ALA A 153 -9.47 14.62 -12.39
CA ALA A 153 -10.59 13.72 -12.13
C ALA A 153 -11.17 13.82 -10.71
N GLN A 154 -10.49 14.52 -9.79
CA GLN A 154 -10.83 14.62 -8.36
C GLN A 154 -11.14 13.25 -7.73
N ALA A 155 -10.47 12.19 -8.18
CA ALA A 155 -10.74 10.81 -7.77
C ALA A 155 -9.46 9.98 -7.64
N ALA A 156 -9.44 9.08 -6.67
CA ALA A 156 -8.38 8.10 -6.53
C ALA A 156 -8.56 6.95 -7.55
N PRO A 157 -7.45 6.38 -8.09
CA PRO A 157 -7.52 5.33 -9.09
C PRO A 157 -8.09 4.03 -8.50
N SER A 158 -8.91 3.34 -9.29
CA SER A 158 -9.24 1.94 -9.06
C SER A 158 -8.08 1.05 -9.53
N LEU A 159 -8.07 -0.22 -9.07
CA LEU A 159 -7.07 -1.19 -9.54
C LEU A 159 -7.12 -1.37 -11.07
N SER A 160 -8.32 -1.44 -11.64
CA SER A 160 -8.49 -1.58 -13.10
C SER A 160 -7.94 -0.39 -13.88
N GLN A 161 -8.18 0.83 -13.41
CA GLN A 161 -7.63 2.05 -14.01
C GLN A 161 -6.10 2.06 -13.93
N ALA A 162 -5.52 1.75 -12.77
CA ALA A 162 -4.06 1.68 -12.59
C ALA A 162 -3.42 0.61 -13.50
N GLN A 163 -4.05 -0.55 -13.67
CA GLN A 163 -3.57 -1.60 -14.57
C GLN A 163 -3.61 -1.18 -16.05
N ARG A 164 -4.64 -0.46 -16.47
CA ARG A 164 -4.76 0.05 -17.85
C ARG A 164 -3.71 1.14 -18.11
N ILE A 165 -3.51 2.06 -17.17
CA ILE A 165 -2.48 3.11 -17.28
C ILE A 165 -1.09 2.47 -17.36
N LYS A 166 -0.79 1.48 -16.50
CA LYS A 166 0.45 0.70 -16.59
C LYS A 166 0.62 0.05 -17.96
N LYS A 167 -0.44 -0.52 -18.54
CA LYS A 167 -0.38 -1.14 -19.85
C LYS A 167 -0.03 -0.12 -20.94
N LEU A 168 -0.66 1.06 -20.92
CA LEU A 168 -0.32 2.17 -21.84
C LEU A 168 1.13 2.61 -21.68
N ALA A 169 1.65 2.69 -20.45
CA ALA A 169 3.06 3.01 -20.21
C ALA A 169 4.01 1.96 -20.81
N GLN A 170 3.65 0.67 -20.72
CA GLN A 170 4.44 -0.42 -21.33
C GLN A 170 4.40 -0.40 -22.86
N GLU A 171 3.31 0.09 -23.45
CA GLU A 171 3.13 0.24 -24.90
C GLU A 171 3.73 1.56 -25.44
N GLY A 172 4.15 2.48 -24.54
CA GLY A 172 4.70 3.79 -24.90
C GLY A 172 3.64 4.80 -25.33
N GLU A 173 2.37 4.55 -25.02
CA GLU A 173 1.21 5.38 -25.37
C GLU A 173 0.64 6.14 -24.16
N CYS A 174 1.38 6.21 -23.06
CA CYS A 174 0.93 6.81 -21.80
C CYS A 174 1.02 8.34 -21.85
N THR A 175 -0.01 8.98 -22.38
CA THR A 175 -0.14 10.44 -22.42
C THR A 175 -1.05 10.93 -21.28
N LEU A 176 -0.89 12.21 -20.89
CA LEU A 176 -1.76 12.86 -19.90
C LEU A 176 -3.25 12.77 -20.29
N ASP A 177 -3.57 12.99 -21.59
CA ASP A 177 -4.95 12.92 -22.08
C ASP A 177 -5.53 11.51 -21.91
N ALA A 178 -4.77 10.46 -22.26
CA ALA A 178 -5.20 9.07 -22.08
C ALA A 178 -5.40 8.71 -20.60
N MET A 179 -4.54 9.23 -19.72
CA MET A 179 -4.72 9.07 -18.26
C MET A 179 -5.99 9.76 -17.78
N CYS A 180 -6.27 10.98 -18.24
CA CYS A 180 -7.47 11.74 -17.91
C CYS A 180 -8.73 11.02 -18.39
N GLU A 181 -8.75 10.45 -19.60
CA GLU A 181 -9.87 9.66 -20.10
C GLU A 181 -10.15 8.46 -19.22
N ILE A 182 -9.11 7.68 -18.86
CA ILE A 182 -9.25 6.51 -17.98
C ILE A 182 -9.72 6.92 -16.59
N MET A 183 -9.22 8.02 -16.04
CA MET A 183 -9.58 8.48 -14.69
C MET A 183 -11.01 9.03 -14.64
N ASN A 184 -11.49 9.66 -15.71
CA ASN A 184 -12.87 10.20 -15.81
C ASN A 184 -13.92 9.13 -16.13
N GLU A 185 -13.53 7.91 -16.48
CA GLU A 185 -14.51 6.84 -16.67
C GLU A 185 -15.30 6.63 -15.38
N ILE A 186 -16.63 6.77 -15.51
CA ILE A 186 -17.56 6.47 -14.41
C ILE A 186 -17.37 5.00 -14.03
N LYS A 187 -16.97 4.76 -12.78
CA LYS A 187 -16.77 3.39 -12.28
C LYS A 187 -18.06 2.60 -12.51
N LYS A 188 -18.00 1.55 -13.33
CA LYS A 188 -19.15 0.66 -13.64
C LYS A 188 -19.99 0.22 -12.43
N GLY A 189 -19.43 0.29 -11.22
CA GLY A 189 -20.14 -0.04 -9.98
C GLY A 189 -20.95 1.10 -9.35
N GLU A 190 -20.80 2.34 -9.80
CA GLU A 190 -21.55 3.48 -9.23
C GLU A 190 -22.87 3.74 -9.99
N LEU A 191 -22.92 3.44 -11.28
CA LEU A 191 -24.14 3.59 -12.10
C LEU A 191 -25.14 2.43 -11.93
N ASP A 192 -24.66 1.24 -11.57
CA ASP A 192 -25.49 0.01 -11.59
C ASP A 192 -25.91 -0.48 -10.19
N ARG A 193 -25.57 0.22 -9.11
CA ARG A 193 -25.91 -0.20 -7.75
C ARG A 193 -26.45 0.92 -6.90
N VAL A 194 -27.74 0.88 -6.64
CA VAL A 194 -28.35 1.64 -5.55
C VAL A 194 -28.23 0.82 -4.27
N THR A 195 -27.36 1.23 -3.35
CA THR A 195 -27.16 0.54 -2.08
C THR A 195 -27.91 1.24 -0.95
N PHE A 196 -28.85 0.55 -0.35
CA PHE A 196 -29.53 1.02 0.86
C PHE A 196 -28.88 0.43 2.11
N LYS A 197 -28.74 1.24 3.16
CA LYS A 197 -28.36 0.71 4.48
C LYS A 197 -29.45 -0.24 4.98
N THR A 198 -29.06 -1.47 5.33
CA THR A 198 -30.00 -2.50 5.81
C THR A 198 -30.89 -2.01 6.96
N ASP A 199 -30.33 -1.22 7.90
CA ASP A 199 -31.08 -0.66 9.02
C ASP A 199 -32.18 0.33 8.57
N SER A 200 -31.97 1.04 7.47
CA SER A 200 -32.96 1.96 6.91
C SER A 200 -34.13 1.21 6.27
N LEU A 201 -33.84 0.09 5.59
CA LEU A 201 -34.86 -0.76 4.98
C LEU A 201 -35.60 -1.59 6.02
N ARG A 202 -34.94 -2.06 7.07
CA ARG A 202 -35.53 -2.85 8.15
C ARG A 202 -36.67 -2.15 8.89
N LYS A 203 -36.76 -0.83 8.82
CA LYS A 203 -37.89 -0.04 9.39
C LYS A 203 -39.22 -0.30 8.66
N TYR A 204 -39.17 -0.72 7.38
CA TYR A 204 -40.34 -0.91 6.52
C TYR A 204 -40.70 -2.37 6.26
N PHE A 205 -39.81 -3.32 6.69
CA PHE A 205 -39.99 -4.73 6.45
C PHE A 205 -40.01 -5.55 7.74
N PRO A 206 -40.81 -6.64 7.80
CA PRO A 206 -40.80 -7.58 8.94
C PRO A 206 -39.40 -8.18 9.16
N LYS A 207 -39.07 -8.50 10.41
CA LYS A 207 -37.78 -9.09 10.77
C LYS A 207 -37.49 -10.45 10.09
N SER A 208 -38.53 -11.16 9.64
CA SER A 208 -38.46 -12.45 8.96
C SER A 208 -38.08 -12.37 7.48
N TYR A 209 -38.08 -11.16 6.89
CA TYR A 209 -37.74 -11.00 5.48
C TYR A 209 -36.25 -11.16 5.24
N THR A 210 -35.90 -11.97 4.25
CA THR A 210 -34.52 -12.06 3.74
C THR A 210 -34.20 -10.85 2.84
N ASN A 211 -32.91 -10.58 2.60
CA ASN A 211 -32.48 -9.48 1.73
C ASN A 211 -33.10 -9.60 0.31
N LYS A 212 -33.18 -10.82 -0.23
CA LYS A 212 -33.78 -11.07 -1.53
C LYS A 212 -35.29 -10.75 -1.55
N GLN A 213 -36.03 -11.15 -0.51
CA GLN A 213 -37.45 -10.86 -0.39
C GLN A 213 -37.73 -9.35 -0.25
N MET A 214 -36.83 -8.60 0.40
CA MET A 214 -36.94 -7.14 0.48
C MET A 214 -36.72 -6.51 -0.91
N GLU A 215 -35.72 -6.98 -1.66
CA GLU A 215 -35.42 -6.53 -3.01
C GLU A 215 -36.59 -6.80 -3.97
N ASP A 216 -37.11 -8.03 -4.01
CA ASP A 216 -38.26 -8.40 -4.83
C ASP A 216 -39.49 -7.50 -4.53
N LYS A 217 -39.71 -7.21 -3.25
CA LYS A 217 -40.84 -6.35 -2.85
C LYS A 217 -40.66 -4.89 -3.25
N ILE A 218 -39.44 -4.38 -3.18
CA ILE A 218 -39.09 -3.02 -3.64
C ILE A 218 -39.36 -2.92 -5.16
N ILE A 219 -38.86 -3.88 -5.94
CA ILE A 219 -39.07 -3.92 -7.38
C ILE A 219 -40.58 -3.93 -7.70
N GLN A 220 -41.36 -4.79 -7.05
CA GLN A 220 -42.82 -4.86 -7.24
C GLN A 220 -43.53 -3.52 -6.96
N LEU A 221 -43.09 -2.79 -5.91
CA LEU A 221 -43.64 -1.48 -5.57
C LEU A 221 -43.28 -0.42 -6.61
N LEU A 222 -42.06 -0.45 -7.12
CA LEU A 222 -41.61 0.44 -8.21
C LEU A 222 -42.33 0.22 -9.50
N GLU A 223 -42.61 -1.03 -9.89
CA GLU A 223 -43.44 -1.37 -11.08
C GLU A 223 -44.87 -0.84 -10.94
N GLN A 224 -45.47 -0.98 -9.75
CA GLN A 224 -46.81 -0.43 -9.49
C GLN A 224 -46.82 1.10 -9.55
N TRP A 225 -45.78 1.74 -9.03
CA TRP A 225 -45.63 3.19 -9.08
C TRP A 225 -45.45 3.69 -10.50
N GLN A 226 -44.67 3.01 -11.34
CA GLN A 226 -44.49 3.32 -12.74
C GLN A 226 -45.79 3.23 -13.52
N LYS A 227 -46.55 2.14 -13.37
CA LYS A 227 -47.86 1.98 -14.00
C LYS A 227 -48.86 3.06 -13.58
N LYS A 228 -48.82 3.51 -12.32
CA LYS A 228 -49.68 4.61 -11.88
C LYS A 228 -49.27 5.94 -12.50
N ARG A 229 -47.98 6.20 -12.65
CA ARG A 229 -47.46 7.40 -13.29
C ARG A 229 -47.83 7.48 -14.76
N GLU A 230 -47.69 6.38 -15.51
CA GLU A 230 -48.06 6.30 -16.91
C GLU A 230 -49.57 6.62 -17.10
N LYS A 231 -50.44 6.00 -16.31
CA LYS A 231 -51.88 6.30 -16.33
C LYS A 231 -52.24 7.73 -15.91
N SER A 232 -51.39 8.40 -15.16
CA SER A 232 -51.58 9.79 -14.77
C SER A 232 -51.12 10.78 -15.85
N MET A 233 -50.24 10.36 -16.76
CA MET A 233 -49.75 11.19 -17.86
C MET A 233 -50.62 11.06 -19.11
N GLU A 234 -51.47 10.02 -19.18
CA GLU A 234 -52.46 9.79 -20.27
C GLU A 234 -53.81 10.47 -20.03
N ARG A 235 -53.96 11.17 -18.89
CA ARG A 235 -55.13 11.99 -18.57
C ARG A 235 -54.82 13.49 -18.68
#